data_fce805061a5fc196e580601b7d217381
#
_entry.id   fce805061a5fc196e580601b7d217381
#
_cell.length_a   1.000
_cell.length_b   1.000
_cell.length_c   1.000
_cell.angle_alpha   90.00
_cell.angle_beta   90.00
_cell.angle_gamma   90.00
#
_symmetry.space_group_name_H-M   'P 1'
#
loop_
_entity.id
_entity.type
_entity.pdbx_description
1 polymer ?
#
loop_
_entity_poly.entity_id
_entity_poly.type
_entity_poly.pdbx_seq_one_letter_code
_entity_poly.pdbx_strand_id
1 'polypeptide(L)'
;MSLHNDNALVVALDTSTDMLACAASWIDGQTGETKLVSGDHMCRRHANVELVNTVDGVLAQAGLDRSDVGCYVVGRGPGSFTGVRIGISTAKGLARGANVPLLGVSTLDACAWTAWKAGVRGKLGILADAMRGEVYPALYMLVDEGPERQFEREHVVKAAVALDEWRQAADWDQVQLTGDGLVRYGKLLGEDETARCVERDLWWPSGEGLLLAHAAGDGDPARVLPIYTRLSDAEENERKRLGLAESAQSEITGVADELAGRHLQFRPMGAADAEGASAL
;
A
#
# COMPACT_ATOMS: atom_id res chain seq x y z
N MET A 1 -24.33 -5.38 -9.73
CA MET A 1 -23.84 -4.77 -10.98
C MET A 1 -22.37 -5.15 -11.07
N SER A 2 -21.97 -6.03 -11.99
CA SER A 2 -20.59 -6.50 -12.11
C SER A 2 -19.70 -5.33 -12.51
N LEU A 3 -18.77 -4.95 -11.64
CA LEU A 3 -17.80 -3.85 -11.87
C LEU A 3 -16.61 -4.27 -12.75
N HIS A 4 -16.61 -5.52 -13.21
CA HIS A 4 -15.59 -6.04 -14.10
C HIS A 4 -16.05 -5.88 -15.55
N ASN A 5 -15.65 -4.77 -16.16
CA ASN A 5 -15.53 -4.76 -17.60
C ASN A 5 -14.20 -5.46 -17.90
N ASP A 6 -14.25 -6.75 -18.29
CA ASP A 6 -13.07 -7.61 -18.49
C ASP A 6 -12.05 -7.06 -19.50
N ASN A 7 -12.38 -5.97 -20.19
CA ASN A 7 -11.55 -5.28 -21.17
C ASN A 7 -11.09 -3.88 -20.71
N ALA A 8 -11.31 -3.49 -19.46
CA ALA A 8 -10.95 -2.15 -19.01
C ALA A 8 -9.44 -2.03 -18.78
N LEU A 9 -8.85 -0.91 -19.24
CA LEU A 9 -7.51 -0.52 -18.84
C LEU A 9 -7.50 -0.24 -17.33
N VAL A 10 -6.68 -0.95 -16.59
CA VAL A 10 -6.49 -0.78 -15.15
C VAL A 10 -5.12 -0.17 -14.89
N VAL A 11 -5.07 0.91 -14.11
CA VAL A 11 -3.82 1.54 -13.66
C VAL A 11 -3.67 1.37 -12.16
N ALA A 12 -2.56 0.75 -11.74
CA ALA A 12 -2.20 0.59 -10.33
C ALA A 12 -1.08 1.53 -9.94
N LEU A 13 -1.11 2.02 -8.68
CA LEU A 13 -0.08 2.89 -8.12
C LEU A 13 0.07 2.73 -6.61
N ASP A 14 1.31 2.84 -6.10
CA ASP A 14 1.62 2.89 -4.66
C ASP A 14 2.83 3.79 -4.41
N THR A 15 2.76 4.56 -3.35
CA THR A 15 3.81 5.47 -2.88
C THR A 15 4.09 5.31 -1.39
N SER A 16 3.70 4.16 -0.82
CA SER A 16 3.82 3.89 0.61
C SER A 16 5.25 3.54 1.06
N THR A 17 6.14 3.24 0.11
CA THR A 17 7.56 2.90 0.33
C THR A 17 8.48 3.87 -0.41
N ASP A 18 9.79 3.62 -0.39
CA ASP A 18 10.77 4.35 -1.22
C ASP A 18 10.62 4.01 -2.73
N MET A 19 9.94 2.93 -3.06
CA MET A 19 9.55 2.57 -4.43
C MET A 19 8.25 3.31 -4.80
N LEU A 20 8.23 3.98 -5.93
CA LEU A 20 7.00 4.34 -6.61
C LEU A 20 6.63 3.18 -7.50
N ALA A 21 5.63 2.40 -7.09
CA ALA A 21 5.09 1.30 -7.89
C ALA A 21 3.98 1.83 -8.79
N CYS A 22 4.07 1.57 -10.09
CA CYS A 22 3.05 1.98 -11.06
C CYS A 22 3.04 1.02 -12.24
N ALA A 23 1.86 0.53 -12.60
CA ALA A 23 1.68 -0.28 -13.81
C ALA A 23 0.32 -0.04 -14.45
N ALA A 24 0.22 -0.29 -15.74
CA ALA A 24 -1.02 -0.37 -16.48
C ALA A 24 -1.18 -1.76 -17.10
N SER A 25 -2.40 -2.30 -17.03
CA SER A 25 -2.74 -3.58 -17.66
C SER A 25 -4.06 -3.47 -18.40
N TRP A 26 -4.12 -4.09 -19.57
CA TRP A 26 -5.33 -4.15 -20.43
C TRP A 26 -5.34 -5.43 -21.27
N ILE A 27 -6.49 -5.77 -21.81
CA ILE A 27 -6.61 -6.85 -22.78
C ILE A 27 -6.48 -6.25 -24.18
N ASP A 28 -5.54 -6.77 -24.94
CA ASP A 28 -5.38 -6.41 -26.36
C ASP A 28 -6.61 -6.92 -27.15
N GLY A 29 -7.36 -5.98 -27.73
CA GLY A 29 -8.60 -6.29 -28.44
C GLY A 29 -8.42 -7.12 -29.73
N GLN A 30 -7.17 -7.25 -30.24
CA GLN A 30 -6.88 -8.04 -31.43
C GLN A 30 -6.44 -9.46 -31.09
N THR A 31 -5.62 -9.61 -30.03
CA THR A 31 -5.05 -10.91 -29.66
C THR A 31 -5.79 -11.57 -28.50
N GLY A 32 -6.55 -10.82 -27.71
CA GLY A 32 -7.15 -11.28 -26.48
C GLY A 32 -6.15 -11.49 -25.33
N GLU A 33 -4.88 -11.11 -25.54
CA GLU A 33 -3.82 -11.26 -24.54
C GLU A 33 -3.82 -10.10 -23.53
N THR A 34 -3.51 -10.40 -22.27
CA THR A 34 -3.24 -9.37 -21.28
C THR A 34 -1.90 -8.71 -21.57
N LYS A 35 -1.91 -7.40 -21.76
CA LYS A 35 -0.72 -6.55 -21.88
C LYS A 35 -0.46 -5.85 -20.56
N LEU A 36 0.81 -5.56 -20.29
CA LEU A 36 1.25 -4.87 -19.09
C LEU A 36 2.43 -3.96 -19.43
N VAL A 37 2.41 -2.76 -18.85
CA VAL A 37 3.53 -1.83 -18.82
C VAL A 37 3.77 -1.42 -17.38
N SER A 38 5.02 -1.50 -16.92
CA SER A 38 5.43 -1.08 -15.57
C SER A 38 6.33 0.17 -15.64
N GLY A 39 6.12 1.07 -14.68
CA GLY A 39 6.94 2.26 -14.45
C GLY A 39 7.55 2.28 -13.04
N ASP A 40 7.72 1.11 -12.42
CA ASP A 40 8.29 0.99 -11.07
C ASP A 40 9.71 1.59 -11.00
N HIS A 41 9.94 2.46 -10.03
CA HIS A 41 11.26 3.03 -9.82
C HIS A 41 11.45 3.57 -8.39
N MET A 42 12.70 3.62 -7.95
CA MET A 42 13.05 4.19 -6.65
C MET A 42 12.94 5.71 -6.70
N CYS A 43 11.92 6.28 -6.07
CA CYS A 43 11.71 7.74 -6.04
C CYS A 43 11.99 8.35 -4.66
N ARG A 44 12.15 7.52 -3.64
CA ARG A 44 12.44 7.88 -2.24
C ARG A 44 11.54 9.01 -1.73
N ARG A 45 11.61 10.14 -1.58
CA ARG A 45 10.71 11.16 -1.03
C ARG A 45 10.11 12.08 -2.10
N HIS A 46 10.21 11.71 -3.37
CA HIS A 46 9.79 12.55 -4.49
C HIS A 46 8.47 12.12 -5.11
N ALA A 47 7.75 11.18 -4.52
CA ALA A 47 6.50 10.64 -5.04
C ALA A 47 5.45 11.72 -5.37
N ASN A 48 5.38 12.80 -4.59
CA ASN A 48 4.46 13.92 -4.84
C ASN A 48 4.74 14.68 -6.15
N VAL A 49 5.95 14.60 -6.68
CA VAL A 49 6.35 15.25 -7.94
C VAL A 49 6.28 14.28 -9.11
N GLU A 50 6.65 13.02 -8.87
CA GLU A 50 6.86 12.03 -9.92
C GLU A 50 5.61 11.21 -10.25
N LEU A 51 4.69 10.99 -9.30
CA LEU A 51 3.59 10.05 -9.44
C LEU A 51 2.73 10.28 -10.69
N VAL A 52 2.27 11.49 -10.92
CA VAL A 52 1.38 11.80 -12.07
C VAL A 52 2.13 11.63 -13.39
N ASN A 53 3.40 12.06 -13.43
CA ASN A 53 4.24 11.90 -14.61
C ASN A 53 4.53 10.41 -14.89
N THR A 54 4.69 9.59 -13.84
CA THR A 54 4.89 8.15 -13.98
C THR A 54 3.64 7.48 -14.56
N VAL A 55 2.46 7.84 -14.07
CA VAL A 55 1.19 7.36 -14.65
C VAL A 55 1.09 7.71 -16.12
N ASP A 56 1.37 8.98 -16.49
CA ASP A 56 1.34 9.40 -17.89
C ASP A 56 2.39 8.68 -18.74
N GLY A 57 3.58 8.47 -18.18
CA GLY A 57 4.65 7.74 -18.87
C GLY A 57 4.30 6.30 -19.14
N VAL A 58 3.67 5.60 -18.19
CA VAL A 58 3.19 4.22 -18.33
C VAL A 58 2.09 4.14 -19.41
N LEU A 59 1.13 5.05 -19.38
CA LEU A 59 0.06 5.12 -20.38
C LEU A 59 0.62 5.42 -21.79
N ALA A 60 1.53 6.39 -21.91
CA ALA A 60 2.16 6.74 -23.18
C ALA A 60 2.95 5.56 -23.78
N GLN A 61 3.67 4.77 -22.96
CA GLN A 61 4.36 3.56 -23.40
C GLN A 61 3.38 2.49 -23.93
N ALA A 62 2.18 2.45 -23.36
CA ALA A 62 1.10 1.57 -23.85
C ALA A 62 0.40 2.10 -25.10
N GLY A 63 0.68 3.33 -25.53
CA GLY A 63 -0.05 4.00 -26.62
C GLY A 63 -1.47 4.44 -26.20
N LEU A 64 -1.68 4.64 -24.92
CA LEU A 64 -2.96 4.96 -24.29
C LEU A 64 -2.87 6.29 -23.53
N ASP A 65 -4.00 6.84 -23.12
CA ASP A 65 -4.07 8.05 -22.30
C ASP A 65 -5.05 7.90 -21.11
N ARG A 66 -5.19 8.95 -20.31
CA ARG A 66 -6.03 8.91 -19.11
C ARG A 66 -7.51 8.69 -19.39
N SER A 67 -7.99 9.02 -20.59
CA SER A 67 -9.40 8.83 -20.96
C SER A 67 -9.73 7.36 -21.23
N ASP A 68 -8.71 6.53 -21.51
CA ASP A 68 -8.87 5.11 -21.74
C ASP A 68 -8.96 4.31 -20.42
N VAL A 69 -8.57 4.91 -19.30
CA VAL A 69 -8.54 4.22 -18.00
C VAL A 69 -9.95 3.91 -17.54
N GLY A 70 -10.23 2.64 -17.28
CA GLY A 70 -11.50 2.14 -16.78
C GLY A 70 -11.53 1.89 -15.27
N CYS A 71 -10.36 1.77 -14.62
CA CYS A 71 -10.27 1.57 -13.16
C CYS A 71 -8.88 1.99 -12.65
N TYR A 72 -8.83 2.53 -11.44
CA TYR A 72 -7.59 2.73 -10.70
C TYR A 72 -7.50 1.76 -9.53
N VAL A 73 -6.29 1.27 -9.24
CA VAL A 73 -5.93 0.48 -8.06
C VAL A 73 -4.88 1.27 -7.27
N VAL A 74 -5.02 1.36 -5.95
CA VAL A 74 -4.05 2.08 -5.11
C VAL A 74 -3.64 1.29 -3.89
N GLY A 75 -2.34 1.29 -3.60
CA GLY A 75 -1.79 0.81 -2.35
C GLY A 75 -2.28 1.68 -1.18
N ARG A 76 -2.84 1.03 -0.15
CA ARG A 76 -3.39 1.70 1.04
C ARG A 76 -2.40 1.73 2.20
N GLY A 77 -1.16 1.27 1.99
CA GLY A 77 -0.22 0.94 3.04
C GLY A 77 -0.46 -0.48 3.60
N PRO A 78 0.11 -0.81 4.75
CA PRO A 78 0.85 0.09 5.64
C PRO A 78 2.20 0.52 5.05
N GLY A 79 2.74 1.64 5.54
CA GLY A 79 4.01 2.19 5.10
C GLY A 79 4.18 3.66 5.49
N SER A 80 4.92 4.43 4.69
CA SER A 80 5.12 5.86 4.89
C SER A 80 3.79 6.61 4.97
N PHE A 81 3.51 7.24 6.13
CA PHE A 81 2.29 8.01 6.36
C PHE A 81 2.02 9.08 5.29
N THR A 82 3.06 9.82 4.89
CA THR A 82 2.95 10.83 3.84
C THR A 82 2.77 10.17 2.48
N GLY A 83 3.54 9.12 2.19
CA GLY A 83 3.47 8.40 0.93
C GLY A 83 2.07 7.83 0.67
N VAL A 84 1.50 7.09 1.61
CA VAL A 84 0.15 6.51 1.51
C VAL A 84 -0.89 7.60 1.19
N ARG A 85 -0.80 8.76 1.86
CA ARG A 85 -1.74 9.86 1.60
C ARG A 85 -1.58 10.48 0.21
N ILE A 86 -0.34 10.64 -0.25
CA ILE A 86 -0.06 11.12 -1.61
C ILE A 86 -0.69 10.17 -2.63
N GLY A 87 -0.41 8.87 -2.54
CA GLY A 87 -0.94 7.86 -3.44
C GLY A 87 -2.48 7.87 -3.49
N ILE A 88 -3.11 7.73 -2.33
CA ILE A 88 -4.58 7.68 -2.24
C ILE A 88 -5.23 8.98 -2.72
N SER A 89 -4.69 10.16 -2.34
CA SER A 89 -5.27 11.44 -2.76
C SER A 89 -5.16 11.65 -4.26
N THR A 90 -4.02 11.29 -4.85
CA THR A 90 -3.81 11.37 -6.30
C THR A 90 -4.73 10.39 -7.03
N ALA A 91 -4.79 9.12 -6.59
CA ALA A 91 -5.67 8.11 -7.19
C ALA A 91 -7.15 8.52 -7.10
N LYS A 92 -7.60 9.08 -5.96
CA LYS A 92 -8.95 9.63 -5.82
C LYS A 92 -9.22 10.77 -6.80
N GLY A 93 -8.25 11.66 -6.98
CA GLY A 93 -8.35 12.76 -7.95
C GLY A 93 -8.48 12.26 -9.38
N LEU A 94 -7.62 11.30 -9.78
CA LEU A 94 -7.63 10.69 -11.10
C LEU A 94 -8.94 9.93 -11.36
N ALA A 95 -9.35 9.05 -10.44
CA ALA A 95 -10.58 8.26 -10.56
C ALA A 95 -11.84 9.15 -10.62
N ARG A 96 -11.90 10.18 -9.79
CA ARG A 96 -12.99 11.15 -9.82
C ARG A 96 -13.02 11.95 -11.12
N GLY A 97 -11.85 12.40 -11.60
CA GLY A 97 -11.74 13.15 -12.85
C GLY A 97 -12.17 12.35 -14.07
N ALA A 98 -11.82 11.06 -14.11
CA ALA A 98 -12.21 10.13 -15.17
C ALA A 98 -13.62 9.52 -14.95
N ASN A 99 -14.23 9.71 -13.78
CA ASN A 99 -15.50 9.08 -13.37
C ASN A 99 -15.47 7.54 -13.44
N VAL A 100 -14.38 6.95 -12.94
CA VAL A 100 -14.15 5.50 -12.92
C VAL A 100 -13.96 4.99 -11.48
N PRO A 101 -14.13 3.68 -11.24
CA PRO A 101 -13.87 3.05 -9.95
C PRO A 101 -12.43 3.24 -9.46
N LEU A 102 -12.26 3.23 -8.12
CA LEU A 102 -10.99 3.13 -7.44
C LEU A 102 -11.04 1.97 -6.46
N LEU A 103 -10.10 1.04 -6.58
CA LEU A 103 -9.93 -0.08 -5.66
C LEU A 103 -8.70 0.15 -4.79
N GLY A 104 -8.76 -0.30 -3.54
CA GLY A 104 -7.66 -0.17 -2.60
C GLY A 104 -7.16 -1.54 -2.16
N VAL A 105 -5.84 -1.76 -2.21
CA VAL A 105 -5.19 -3.00 -1.79
C VAL A 105 -4.18 -2.75 -0.68
N SER A 106 -3.90 -3.77 0.14
CA SER A 106 -2.80 -3.68 1.10
C SER A 106 -1.47 -3.70 0.36
N THR A 107 -0.55 -2.81 0.73
CA THR A 107 0.82 -2.80 0.20
C THR A 107 1.56 -4.11 0.53
N LEU A 108 1.24 -4.74 1.68
CA LEU A 108 1.83 -6.03 2.04
C LEU A 108 1.34 -7.15 1.11
N ASP A 109 0.06 -7.14 0.73
CA ASP A 109 -0.45 -8.08 -0.27
C ASP A 109 0.24 -7.86 -1.62
N ALA A 110 0.43 -6.61 -2.05
CA ALA A 110 1.18 -6.31 -3.27
C ALA A 110 2.63 -6.81 -3.23
N CYS A 111 3.32 -6.69 -2.08
CA CYS A 111 4.66 -7.28 -1.89
C CYS A 111 4.63 -8.82 -2.03
N ALA A 112 3.64 -9.48 -1.44
CA ALA A 112 3.50 -10.94 -1.54
C ALA A 112 3.25 -11.38 -3.00
N TRP A 113 2.38 -10.68 -3.72
CA TRP A 113 2.12 -10.93 -5.14
C TRP A 113 3.32 -10.63 -6.03
N THR A 114 4.14 -9.61 -5.70
CA THR A 114 5.40 -9.33 -6.39
C THR A 114 6.36 -10.52 -6.29
N ALA A 115 6.55 -11.06 -5.08
CA ALA A 115 7.38 -12.24 -4.86
C ALA A 115 6.81 -13.49 -5.55
N TRP A 116 5.49 -13.70 -5.46
CA TRP A 116 4.80 -14.81 -6.10
C TRP A 116 4.98 -14.79 -7.62
N LYS A 117 4.84 -13.63 -8.24
CA LYS A 117 5.02 -13.44 -9.69
C LYS A 117 6.44 -13.74 -10.13
N ALA A 118 7.43 -13.44 -9.31
CA ALA A 118 8.83 -13.78 -9.54
C ALA A 118 9.16 -15.29 -9.33
N GLY A 119 8.15 -16.12 -8.99
CA GLY A 119 8.33 -17.55 -8.80
C GLY A 119 8.64 -18.00 -7.39
N VAL A 120 8.64 -17.09 -6.40
CA VAL A 120 8.78 -17.47 -4.98
C VAL A 120 7.58 -18.30 -4.55
N ARG A 121 7.81 -19.41 -3.84
CA ARG A 121 6.78 -20.33 -3.33
C ARG A 121 7.08 -20.75 -1.91
N GLY A 122 6.04 -21.20 -1.19
CA GLY A 122 6.14 -21.61 0.22
C GLY A 122 5.94 -20.41 1.16
N LYS A 123 6.54 -20.49 2.35
CA LYS A 123 6.38 -19.47 3.39
C LYS A 123 7.20 -18.23 3.10
N LEU A 124 6.55 -17.08 3.16
CA LEU A 124 7.15 -15.77 2.96
C LEU A 124 6.86 -14.86 4.15
N GLY A 125 7.91 -14.40 4.82
CA GLY A 125 7.85 -13.34 5.84
C GLY A 125 8.17 -11.99 5.23
N ILE A 126 7.28 -11.02 5.40
CA ILE A 126 7.46 -9.65 4.95
C ILE A 126 7.77 -8.77 6.17
N LEU A 127 8.88 -8.04 6.11
CA LEU A 127 9.25 -7.00 7.08
C LEU A 127 9.17 -5.64 6.37
N ALA A 128 8.01 -5.00 6.38
CA ALA A 128 7.89 -3.66 5.80
C ALA A 128 8.28 -2.59 6.82
N ASP A 129 8.98 -1.54 6.39
CA ASP A 129 9.52 -0.50 7.28
C ASP A 129 8.40 0.38 7.85
N ALA A 130 8.27 0.40 9.16
CA ALA A 130 7.38 1.30 9.91
C ALA A 130 8.15 2.47 10.56
N MET A 131 9.44 2.65 10.20
CA MET A 131 10.33 3.65 10.79
C MET A 131 10.62 3.39 12.29
N ARG A 132 11.54 4.17 12.89
CA ARG A 132 11.84 4.19 14.35
C ARG A 132 12.20 2.82 14.96
N GLY A 133 12.77 1.92 14.19
CA GLY A 133 13.12 0.56 14.65
C GLY A 133 11.94 -0.41 14.62
N GLU A 134 10.86 -0.05 13.97
CA GLU A 134 9.60 -0.81 13.86
C GLU A 134 9.37 -1.31 12.44
N VAL A 135 8.59 -2.36 12.34
CA VAL A 135 8.17 -3.00 11.08
C VAL A 135 6.69 -3.34 11.12
N TYR A 136 6.11 -3.50 9.94
CA TYR A 136 4.84 -4.18 9.73
C TYR A 136 5.15 -5.61 9.31
N PRO A 137 5.14 -6.57 10.26
CA PRO A 137 5.40 -7.96 9.94
C PRO A 137 4.17 -8.61 9.32
N ALA A 138 4.36 -9.42 8.28
CA ALA A 138 3.30 -10.24 7.72
C ALA A 138 3.87 -11.60 7.27
N LEU A 139 3.06 -12.64 7.40
CA LEU A 139 3.38 -13.98 6.91
C LEU A 139 2.35 -14.41 5.87
N TYR A 140 2.86 -15.00 4.80
CA TYR A 140 2.07 -15.54 3.70
C TYR A 140 2.51 -16.98 3.41
N MET A 141 1.56 -17.76 2.89
CA MET A 141 1.83 -19.00 2.17
C MET A 141 1.64 -18.72 0.70
N LEU A 142 2.70 -18.85 -0.10
CA LEU A 142 2.65 -18.67 -1.55
C LEU A 142 2.38 -20.01 -2.21
N VAL A 143 1.13 -20.25 -2.57
CA VAL A 143 0.67 -21.46 -3.28
C VAL A 143 0.57 -21.19 -4.80
N ASP A 144 0.20 -22.19 -5.58
CA ASP A 144 0.13 -22.02 -7.05
C ASP A 144 -0.93 -21.01 -7.49
N GLU A 145 -2.02 -20.89 -6.75
CA GLU A 145 -3.12 -19.96 -7.00
C GLU A 145 -2.83 -18.53 -6.57
N GLY A 146 -1.83 -18.32 -5.70
CA GLY A 146 -1.44 -16.99 -5.20
C GLY A 146 -1.00 -16.97 -3.75
N PRO A 147 -0.74 -15.78 -3.19
CA PRO A 147 -0.44 -15.60 -1.78
C PRO A 147 -1.66 -15.76 -0.89
N GLU A 148 -1.55 -16.58 0.13
CA GLU A 148 -2.52 -16.73 1.22
C GLU A 148 -1.97 -16.07 2.47
N ARG A 149 -2.64 -15.03 2.96
CA ARG A 149 -2.24 -14.32 4.17
C ARG A 149 -2.50 -15.17 5.41
N GLN A 150 -1.50 -15.26 6.30
CA GLN A 150 -1.59 -16.06 7.52
C GLN A 150 -2.08 -15.28 8.75
N PHE A 151 -2.18 -13.94 8.66
CA PHE A 151 -2.67 -13.07 9.73
C PHE A 151 -3.77 -12.13 9.22
N GLU A 152 -4.77 -11.88 10.06
CA GLU A 152 -5.95 -11.10 9.66
C GLU A 152 -5.74 -9.58 9.63
N ARG A 153 -4.74 -9.04 10.38
CA ARG A 153 -4.57 -7.60 10.54
C ARG A 153 -3.13 -7.16 10.50
N GLU A 154 -2.93 -6.00 9.88
CA GLU A 154 -1.66 -5.28 9.98
C GLU A 154 -1.46 -4.75 11.41
N HIS A 155 -0.25 -4.90 11.93
CA HIS A 155 0.16 -4.33 13.20
C HIS A 155 1.59 -3.80 13.09
N VAL A 156 2.03 -3.00 14.05
CA VAL A 156 3.38 -2.47 14.12
C VAL A 156 4.08 -2.99 15.36
N VAL A 157 5.34 -3.40 15.21
CA VAL A 157 6.16 -3.93 16.31
C VAL A 157 7.63 -3.64 16.06
N LYS A 158 8.46 -3.65 17.10
CA LYS A 158 9.92 -3.55 16.94
C LYS A 158 10.46 -4.68 16.07
N ALA A 159 11.34 -4.37 15.12
CA ALA A 159 11.90 -5.35 14.19
C ALA A 159 12.54 -6.55 14.88
N ALA A 160 13.27 -6.32 15.99
CA ALA A 160 13.85 -7.40 16.79
C ALA A 160 12.79 -8.31 17.40
N VAL A 161 11.68 -7.74 17.92
CA VAL A 161 10.57 -8.51 18.50
C VAL A 161 9.89 -9.35 17.45
N ALA A 162 9.58 -8.79 16.27
CA ALA A 162 8.99 -9.55 15.17
C ALA A 162 9.85 -10.78 14.79
N LEU A 163 11.16 -10.59 14.66
CA LEU A 163 12.08 -11.66 14.33
C LEU A 163 12.17 -12.71 15.45
N ASP A 164 12.21 -12.27 16.72
CA ASP A 164 12.28 -13.18 17.86
C ASP A 164 10.99 -14.02 18.00
N GLU A 165 9.83 -13.45 17.72
CA GLU A 165 8.56 -14.17 17.67
C GLU A 165 8.56 -15.22 16.53
N TRP A 166 9.00 -14.84 15.34
CA TRP A 166 9.04 -15.73 14.18
C TRP A 166 10.05 -16.89 14.40
N ARG A 167 11.20 -16.63 15.03
CA ARG A 167 12.22 -17.66 15.37
C ARG A 167 11.71 -18.74 16.29
N GLN A 168 10.62 -18.50 17.04
CA GLN A 168 9.99 -19.50 17.90
C GLN A 168 9.10 -20.49 17.13
N ALA A 169 8.75 -20.18 15.88
CA ALA A 169 7.97 -21.09 15.04
C ALA A 169 8.83 -22.32 14.63
N ALA A 170 8.24 -23.51 14.71
CA ALA A 170 8.94 -24.78 14.43
C ALA A 170 9.49 -24.90 13.00
N ASP A 171 8.96 -24.12 12.08
CA ASP A 171 9.27 -24.11 10.65
C ASP A 171 9.89 -22.80 10.19
N TRP A 172 10.48 -22.04 11.11
CA TRP A 172 11.15 -20.78 10.82
C TRP A 172 12.26 -20.91 9.76
N ASP A 173 12.97 -22.03 9.76
CA ASP A 173 14.02 -22.34 8.79
C ASP A 173 13.54 -22.45 7.34
N GLN A 174 12.22 -22.59 7.12
CA GLN A 174 11.58 -22.67 5.81
C GLN A 174 11.04 -21.31 5.33
N VAL A 175 11.05 -20.28 6.19
CA VAL A 175 10.49 -18.97 5.85
C VAL A 175 11.52 -18.18 5.03
N GLN A 176 11.15 -17.80 3.81
CA GLN A 176 11.87 -16.83 3.00
C GLN A 176 11.53 -15.41 3.46
N LEU A 177 12.42 -14.45 3.28
CA LEU A 177 12.26 -13.10 3.81
C LEU A 177 12.27 -12.06 2.71
N THR A 178 11.38 -11.06 2.83
CA THR A 178 11.30 -9.91 1.96
C THR A 178 10.84 -8.65 2.73
N GLY A 179 10.73 -7.54 2.03
CA GLY A 179 10.24 -6.27 2.55
C GLY A 179 11.33 -5.21 2.66
N ASP A 180 10.95 -3.95 2.48
CA ASP A 180 11.87 -2.80 2.50
C ASP A 180 12.48 -2.55 3.89
N GLY A 181 11.89 -3.09 4.95
CA GLY A 181 12.47 -3.11 6.30
C GLY A 181 13.81 -3.82 6.36
N LEU A 182 14.08 -4.78 5.45
CA LEU A 182 15.39 -5.45 5.37
C LEU A 182 16.53 -4.49 5.05
N VAL A 183 16.27 -3.37 4.37
CA VAL A 183 17.29 -2.33 4.11
C VAL A 183 17.85 -1.76 5.41
N ARG A 184 16.99 -1.58 6.43
CA ARG A 184 17.38 -0.98 7.71
C ARG A 184 17.71 -2.00 8.78
N TYR A 185 16.98 -3.11 8.80
CA TYR A 185 16.99 -4.07 9.89
C TYR A 185 17.62 -5.41 9.51
N GLY A 186 18.08 -5.60 8.26
CA GLY A 186 18.75 -6.82 7.81
C GLY A 186 19.97 -7.21 8.66
N LYS A 187 20.63 -6.25 9.33
CA LYS A 187 21.70 -6.53 10.30
C LYS A 187 21.27 -7.32 11.56
N LEU A 188 19.97 -7.45 11.80
CA LEU A 188 19.41 -8.27 12.88
C LEU A 188 19.29 -9.73 12.49
N LEU A 189 19.47 -10.05 11.21
CA LEU A 189 19.43 -11.39 10.67
C LEU A 189 20.76 -12.09 10.88
N GLY A 190 20.73 -13.39 11.17
CA GLY A 190 21.88 -14.28 11.10
C GLY A 190 22.26 -14.62 9.64
N GLU A 191 23.38 -15.31 9.45
CA GLU A 191 23.85 -15.71 8.12
C GLU A 191 22.83 -16.60 7.39
N ASP A 192 22.28 -17.61 8.06
CA ASP A 192 21.27 -18.51 7.50
C ASP A 192 19.96 -17.78 7.14
N GLU A 193 19.56 -16.81 7.94
CA GLU A 193 18.37 -15.99 7.68
C GLU A 193 18.62 -15.04 6.50
N THR A 194 19.80 -14.46 6.40
CA THR A 194 20.21 -13.62 5.28
C THR A 194 20.22 -14.40 3.97
N ALA A 195 20.64 -15.65 4.00
CA ALA A 195 20.65 -16.54 2.84
C ALA A 195 19.22 -16.89 2.35
N ARG A 196 18.21 -16.73 3.20
CA ARG A 196 16.79 -16.94 2.85
C ARG A 196 16.08 -15.67 2.40
N CYS A 197 16.76 -14.52 2.36
CA CYS A 197 16.17 -13.34 1.75
C CYS A 197 16.00 -13.57 0.25
N VAL A 198 14.82 -13.20 -0.27
CA VAL A 198 14.60 -13.19 -1.71
C VAL A 198 15.49 -12.14 -2.39
N GLU A 199 15.58 -12.16 -3.71
CA GLU A 199 16.34 -11.16 -4.46
C GLU A 199 15.93 -9.73 -4.08
N ARG A 200 16.90 -8.83 -4.01
CA ARG A 200 16.71 -7.48 -3.48
C ARG A 200 15.62 -6.68 -4.21
N ASP A 201 15.47 -6.88 -5.52
CA ASP A 201 14.49 -6.17 -6.33
C ASP A 201 13.05 -6.54 -5.93
N LEU A 202 12.87 -7.66 -5.24
CA LEU A 202 11.57 -8.12 -4.72
C LEU A 202 11.25 -7.60 -3.30
N TRP A 203 12.07 -6.71 -2.72
CA TRP A 203 11.83 -6.18 -1.37
C TRP A 203 10.77 -5.08 -1.32
N TRP A 204 10.30 -4.63 -2.44
CA TRP A 204 9.29 -3.59 -2.56
C TRP A 204 8.04 -4.09 -3.31
N PRO A 205 6.89 -3.43 -3.11
CA PRO A 205 5.75 -3.68 -3.97
C PRO A 205 6.06 -3.26 -5.40
N SER A 206 5.49 -3.96 -6.37
CA SER A 206 5.51 -3.57 -7.78
C SER A 206 4.12 -3.17 -8.27
N GLY A 207 4.04 -2.43 -9.36
CA GLY A 207 2.78 -2.10 -10.01
C GLY A 207 2.04 -3.37 -10.48
N GLU A 208 2.76 -4.38 -10.98
CA GLU A 208 2.17 -5.68 -11.32
C GLU A 208 1.64 -6.40 -10.07
N GLY A 209 2.40 -6.37 -8.95
CA GLY A 209 1.95 -6.93 -7.68
C GLY A 209 0.66 -6.30 -7.17
N LEU A 210 0.50 -4.97 -7.34
CA LEU A 210 -0.75 -4.26 -7.02
C LEU A 210 -1.92 -4.73 -7.90
N LEU A 211 -1.69 -4.89 -9.20
CA LEU A 211 -2.69 -5.38 -10.14
C LEU A 211 -3.15 -6.79 -9.80
N LEU A 212 -2.22 -7.67 -9.40
CA LEU A 212 -2.54 -9.03 -8.98
C LEU A 212 -3.25 -9.09 -7.63
N ALA A 213 -2.87 -8.21 -6.70
CA ALA A 213 -3.44 -8.15 -5.35
C ALA A 213 -4.83 -7.49 -5.30
N HIS A 214 -5.28 -6.85 -6.38
CA HIS A 214 -6.55 -6.15 -6.36
C HIS A 214 -7.67 -7.14 -6.09
N ALA A 215 -8.37 -6.94 -4.99
CA ALA A 215 -9.59 -7.69 -4.68
C ALA A 215 -10.80 -6.94 -5.24
N ALA A 216 -11.87 -7.67 -5.52
CA ALA A 216 -13.15 -7.07 -5.85
C ALA A 216 -13.63 -6.23 -4.66
N GLY A 217 -13.56 -4.92 -4.80
CA GLY A 217 -14.14 -3.94 -3.87
C GLY A 217 -15.43 -3.35 -4.46
N ASP A 218 -16.04 -2.41 -3.75
CA ASP A 218 -17.22 -1.70 -4.27
C ASP A 218 -16.86 -0.61 -5.30
N GLY A 219 -15.59 -0.33 -5.48
CA GLY A 219 -15.08 0.63 -6.47
C GLY A 219 -15.37 2.09 -6.16
N ASP A 220 -15.95 2.42 -5.00
CA ASP A 220 -16.23 3.81 -4.62
C ASP A 220 -14.95 4.53 -4.16
N PRO A 221 -14.45 5.56 -4.90
CA PRO A 221 -13.27 6.30 -4.51
C PRO A 221 -13.36 6.92 -3.10
N ALA A 222 -14.56 7.23 -2.62
CA ALA A 222 -14.74 7.82 -1.29
C ALA A 222 -14.40 6.84 -0.16
N ARG A 223 -14.56 5.53 -0.38
CA ARG A 223 -14.37 4.48 0.61
C ARG A 223 -12.94 3.97 0.72
N VAL A 224 -12.07 4.31 -0.23
CA VAL A 224 -10.64 3.94 -0.15
C VAL A 224 -9.96 4.80 0.90
N LEU A 225 -9.57 4.19 2.01
CA LEU A 225 -8.91 4.84 3.14
C LEU A 225 -7.54 4.20 3.41
N PRO A 226 -6.57 4.96 3.96
CA PRO A 226 -5.30 4.41 4.42
C PRO A 226 -5.49 3.32 5.48
N ILE A 227 -4.60 2.34 5.48
CA ILE A 227 -4.46 1.38 6.59
C ILE A 227 -3.59 2.05 7.65
N TYR A 228 -4.21 2.56 8.71
CA TYR A 228 -3.51 3.15 9.84
C TYR A 228 -3.42 2.14 10.98
N THR A 229 -2.20 1.80 11.36
CA THR A 229 -1.92 0.88 12.47
C THR A 229 -1.31 1.60 13.68
N ARG A 230 -1.03 2.90 13.55
CA ARG A 230 -0.60 3.78 14.64
C ARG A 230 -1.04 5.22 14.38
N LEU A 231 -1.01 6.02 15.45
CA LEU A 231 -1.22 7.47 15.36
C LEU A 231 -0.09 8.14 14.56
N SER A 232 -0.39 9.27 13.93
CA SER A 232 0.64 10.14 13.34
C SER A 232 1.55 10.73 14.42
N ASP A 233 2.73 11.17 14.03
CA ASP A 233 3.68 11.83 14.95
C ASP A 233 3.05 13.05 15.65
N ALA A 234 2.18 13.77 14.95
CA ALA A 234 1.47 14.92 15.50
C ALA A 234 0.46 14.49 16.57
N GLU A 235 -0.31 13.45 16.33
CA GLU A 235 -1.28 12.90 17.29
C GLU A 235 -0.58 12.28 18.49
N GLU A 236 0.53 11.56 18.30
CA GLU A 236 1.35 11.03 19.40
C GLU A 236 1.92 12.15 20.29
N ASN A 237 2.47 13.21 19.66
CA ASN A 237 3.02 14.36 20.39
C ASN A 237 1.93 15.11 21.16
N GLU A 238 0.75 15.27 20.57
CA GLU A 238 -0.38 15.93 21.26
C GLU A 238 -0.88 15.08 22.42
N ARG A 239 -1.00 13.76 22.28
CA ARG A 239 -1.33 12.85 23.40
C ARG A 239 -0.32 12.93 24.51
N LYS A 240 0.99 12.93 24.20
CA LYS A 240 2.05 13.12 25.21
C LYS A 240 1.92 14.49 25.92
N ARG A 241 1.63 15.55 25.16
CA ARG A 241 1.40 16.90 25.73
C ARG A 241 0.21 16.92 26.68
N LEU A 242 -0.85 16.17 26.37
CA LEU A 242 -2.07 16.07 27.18
C LEU A 242 -1.96 15.04 28.32
N GLY A 243 -0.83 14.34 28.48
CA GLY A 243 -0.63 13.31 29.51
C GLY A 243 -1.53 12.09 29.35
N LEU A 244 -2.04 11.82 28.13
CA LEU A 244 -2.87 10.66 27.84
C LEU A 244 -1.99 9.42 27.67
N ALA A 245 -2.43 8.29 28.25
CA ALA A 245 -1.72 7.01 28.14
C ALA A 245 -1.55 6.59 26.67
N GLU A 246 -0.52 5.78 26.38
CA GLU A 246 -0.38 5.12 25.07
C GLU A 246 -1.63 4.28 24.82
N SER A 247 -2.32 4.56 23.70
CA SER A 247 -3.52 3.79 23.34
C SER A 247 -3.14 2.37 22.97
N ALA A 248 -3.87 1.39 23.48
CA ALA A 248 -3.83 0.05 22.91
C ALA A 248 -4.23 0.12 21.44
N GLN A 249 -3.54 -0.62 20.57
CA GLN A 249 -3.79 -0.62 19.11
C GLN A 249 -5.25 -0.86 18.70
N SER A 250 -6.04 -1.52 19.58
CA SER A 250 -7.47 -1.80 19.39
C SER A 250 -8.38 -0.56 19.39
N GLU A 251 -7.96 0.57 19.98
CA GLU A 251 -8.77 1.79 20.02
C GLU A 251 -8.68 2.61 18.72
N ILE A 252 -7.59 2.43 17.95
CA ILE A 252 -7.35 3.21 16.72
C ILE A 252 -8.29 2.79 15.60
N THR A 253 -8.63 1.51 15.50
CA THR A 253 -9.60 0.99 14.53
C THR A 253 -11.03 1.44 14.81
N GLY A 254 -11.43 1.58 16.10
CA GLY A 254 -12.75 2.06 16.48
C GLY A 254 -12.99 3.52 16.12
N VAL A 255 -11.98 4.38 16.26
CA VAL A 255 -12.10 5.81 15.93
C VAL A 255 -12.20 6.05 14.41
N ALA A 256 -11.52 5.26 13.58
CA ALA A 256 -11.64 5.35 12.13
C ALA A 256 -13.03 4.95 11.64
N ASP A 257 -13.64 3.91 12.25
CA ASP A 257 -14.99 3.46 11.94
C ASP A 257 -16.05 4.45 12.46
N GLU A 258 -15.82 5.07 13.63
CA GLU A 258 -16.71 6.10 14.20
C GLU A 258 -16.68 7.40 13.39
N LEU A 259 -15.52 7.80 12.86
CA LEU A 259 -15.37 8.95 11.97
C LEU A 259 -15.94 8.69 10.57
N ALA A 260 -15.86 7.46 10.06
CA ALA A 260 -16.47 7.07 8.78
C ALA A 260 -18.01 7.08 8.84
N GLY A 261 -18.61 6.84 10.02
CA GLY A 261 -20.06 6.90 10.25
C GLY A 261 -20.61 8.33 10.46
N ARG A 262 -19.75 9.32 10.71
CA ARG A 262 -20.17 10.71 10.85
C ARG A 262 -20.20 11.37 9.49
N HIS A 263 -21.38 11.63 8.94
CA HIS A 263 -21.57 12.53 7.81
C HIS A 263 -21.08 13.93 8.20
N LEU A 264 -19.82 14.27 7.83
CA LEU A 264 -19.33 15.62 7.86
C LEU A 264 -20.12 16.42 6.79
N GLN A 265 -21.12 17.14 7.23
CA GLN A 265 -21.79 18.13 6.36
C GLN A 265 -20.86 19.33 6.23
N PHE A 266 -20.16 19.41 5.09
CA PHE A 266 -19.47 20.64 4.70
C PHE A 266 -20.53 21.71 4.39
N ARG A 267 -20.72 22.68 5.29
CA ARG A 267 -21.41 23.91 4.92
C ARG A 267 -20.44 24.84 4.17
N PRO A 268 -20.89 25.59 3.16
CA PRO A 268 -20.06 26.63 2.55
C PRO A 268 -19.62 27.62 3.64
N MET A 269 -18.33 28.01 3.66
CA MET A 269 -17.84 29.08 4.53
C MET A 269 -18.60 30.38 4.20
N GLY A 270 -19.30 30.93 5.18
CA GLY A 270 -19.93 32.24 5.08
C GLY A 270 -18.93 33.35 5.38
N ALA A 271 -19.26 34.56 5.01
CA ALA A 271 -18.42 35.76 5.24
C ALA A 271 -18.02 35.95 6.75
N ALA A 272 -18.83 35.45 7.68
CA ALA A 272 -18.55 35.49 9.12
C ALA A 272 -17.43 34.51 9.55
N ASP A 273 -17.09 33.51 8.73
CA ASP A 273 -16.03 32.52 9.06
C ASP A 273 -14.62 33.04 8.64
N ALA A 274 -14.57 34.13 7.83
CA ALA A 274 -13.31 34.70 7.34
C ALA A 274 -12.60 35.59 8.40
N GLU A 275 -13.33 36.13 9.36
CA GLU A 275 -12.75 36.98 10.41
C GLU A 275 -11.96 36.20 11.47
N GLY A 276 -12.23 34.91 11.65
CA GLY A 276 -11.51 34.05 12.59
C GLY A 276 -10.19 33.48 12.06
N ALA A 277 -9.96 33.50 10.74
CA ALA A 277 -8.77 32.89 10.11
C ALA A 277 -7.55 33.84 10.08
N SER A 278 -7.72 35.13 10.39
CA SER A 278 -6.62 36.12 10.42
C SER A 278 -5.93 36.25 11.80
N ALA A 279 -6.30 35.45 12.79
CA ALA A 279 -5.81 35.53 14.17
C ALA A 279 -5.07 34.24 14.65
N LEU A 280 -4.59 33.40 13.72
CA LEU A 280 -3.72 32.23 14.03
C LEU A 280 -2.43 32.28 13.22
#